data_d85f58f1e8bc79cae0f28cce3c0187cf
#
_entry.id   d85f58f1e8bc79cae0f28cce3c0187cf
#
_cell.length_a   1.000
_cell.length_b   1.000
_cell.length_c   1.000
_cell.angle_alpha   90.00
_cell.angle_beta   90.00
_cell.angle_gamma   90.00
#
_symmetry.space_group_name_H-M   'P 1'
#
loop_
_entity.id
_entity.type
_entity.pdbx_description
1 polymer ?
#
loop_
_entity_poly.entity_id
_entity_poly.type
_entity_poly.pdbx_seq_one_letter_code
_entity_poly.pdbx_strand_id
1 'polypeptide(L)'
;VYLFNFTKKELIPLEDRGAYLIIGSTDEGSSFEYTQEKAQIIEGRILKLLQAEDSPYERLIMRVPGFGKSATSYNSFIIIALLDQWKNREKSTQVVLREAIGQVVTVPETFAFPISPQSIRVSSYNKPVQMVVYGTSYEELEKIQNDILRELRKNRNMFRIESDYTKNKPEVKLITNKNRANDLGVSIENIGRTLETLSLIHI
;
A
#
# COMPACT_ATOMS: atom_id res chain seq x y z
N VAL A 1 -34.25 -4.34 27.31
CA VAL A 1 -33.00 -4.81 27.94
C VAL A 1 -32.62 -6.19 27.42
N TYR A 2 -33.56 -7.13 27.19
CA TYR A 2 -33.27 -8.50 26.76
C TYR A 2 -32.64 -8.56 25.33
N LEU A 3 -33.26 -7.86 24.37
CA LEU A 3 -32.74 -7.77 22.99
C LEU A 3 -31.32 -7.14 22.89
N PHE A 4 -31.02 -6.19 23.76
CA PHE A 4 -29.73 -5.52 23.79
C PHE A 4 -28.55 -6.46 24.12
N ASN A 5 -28.79 -7.53 24.88
CA ASN A 5 -27.76 -8.50 25.24
C ASN A 5 -27.54 -9.57 24.17
N PHE A 6 -28.51 -9.80 23.28
CA PHE A 6 -28.42 -10.82 22.24
C PHE A 6 -28.10 -10.27 20.83
N THR A 7 -28.28 -8.96 20.61
CA THR A 7 -27.92 -8.33 19.34
C THR A 7 -26.40 -8.11 19.26
N LYS A 8 -25.83 -8.45 18.11
CA LYS A 8 -24.43 -8.10 17.82
C LYS A 8 -24.26 -6.59 17.91
N LYS A 9 -23.29 -6.16 18.69
CA LYS A 9 -22.96 -4.74 18.86
C LYS A 9 -21.86 -4.38 17.89
N GLU A 10 -22.20 -3.63 16.87
CA GLU A 10 -21.26 -3.09 15.88
C GLU A 10 -21.25 -1.57 16.01
N LEU A 11 -20.06 -0.99 16.15
CA LEU A 11 -19.92 0.46 16.22
C LEU A 11 -20.21 1.10 14.86
N ILE A 12 -19.78 0.44 13.79
CA ILE A 12 -19.98 0.89 12.41
C ILE A 12 -20.28 -0.35 11.57
N PRO A 13 -21.54 -0.53 11.13
CA PRO A 13 -21.88 -1.64 10.24
C PRO A 13 -21.21 -1.47 8.87
N LEU A 14 -20.96 -2.60 8.20
CA LEU A 14 -20.49 -2.61 6.81
C LEU A 14 -21.61 -2.12 5.89
N GLU A 15 -21.40 -0.95 5.29
CA GLU A 15 -22.35 -0.34 4.37
C GLU A 15 -22.08 -0.79 2.93
N ASP A 16 -23.16 -0.93 2.15
CA ASP A 16 -23.07 -1.10 0.71
C ASP A 16 -23.06 0.27 0.01
N ARG A 17 -21.85 0.79 -0.24
CA ARG A 17 -21.66 2.13 -0.82
C ARG A 17 -21.54 2.15 -2.34
N GLY A 18 -21.64 1.01 -3.00
CA GLY A 18 -21.45 0.93 -4.45
C GLY A 18 -20.01 1.27 -4.89
N ALA A 19 -19.03 1.13 -3.99
CA ALA A 19 -17.64 1.36 -4.32
C ALA A 19 -16.71 0.59 -3.39
N TYR A 20 -15.55 0.18 -3.91
CA TYR A 20 -14.44 -0.31 -3.10
C TYR A 20 -13.11 0.20 -3.65
N LEU A 21 -12.09 0.18 -2.81
CA LEU A 21 -10.75 0.65 -3.13
C LEU A 21 -9.78 -0.53 -3.11
N ILE A 22 -8.95 -0.65 -4.14
CA ILE A 22 -7.78 -1.52 -4.12
C ILE A 22 -6.58 -0.65 -3.78
N ILE A 23 -6.04 -0.84 -2.58
CA ILE A 23 -4.81 -0.16 -2.16
C ILE A 23 -3.67 -1.14 -2.37
N GLY A 24 -2.65 -0.72 -3.10
CA GLY A 24 -1.52 -1.57 -3.40
C GLY A 24 -0.18 -0.85 -3.30
N SER A 25 0.84 -1.66 -3.12
CA SER A 25 2.24 -1.22 -3.16
C SER A 25 3.12 -2.32 -3.75
N THR A 26 4.21 -1.89 -4.35
CA THR A 26 5.37 -2.69 -4.71
C THR A 26 6.45 -2.52 -3.64
N ASP A 27 7.59 -3.19 -3.80
CA ASP A 27 8.71 -3.04 -2.88
C ASP A 27 9.20 -1.60 -2.80
N GLU A 28 9.75 -1.22 -1.65
CA GLU A 28 10.35 0.10 -1.48
C GLU A 28 11.53 0.27 -2.43
N GLY A 29 11.61 1.45 -3.06
CA GLY A 29 12.61 1.73 -4.08
C GLY A 29 12.20 1.34 -5.51
N SER A 30 11.02 0.76 -5.70
CA SER A 30 10.47 0.52 -7.04
C SER A 30 10.27 1.83 -7.80
N SER A 31 10.54 1.80 -9.11
CA SER A 31 10.28 2.94 -9.98
C SER A 31 8.78 3.17 -10.19
N PHE A 32 8.45 4.36 -10.67
CA PHE A 32 7.08 4.69 -11.04
C PHE A 32 6.55 3.75 -12.13
N GLU A 33 7.36 3.50 -13.17
CA GLU A 33 6.99 2.68 -14.32
C GLU A 33 6.71 1.23 -13.90
N TYR A 34 7.56 0.68 -13.04
CA TYR A 34 7.36 -0.67 -12.51
C TYR A 34 6.07 -0.78 -11.69
N THR A 35 5.83 0.18 -10.81
CA THR A 35 4.60 0.21 -10.00
C THR A 35 3.35 0.39 -10.87
N GLN A 36 3.44 1.23 -11.90
CA GLN A 36 2.37 1.43 -12.87
C GLN A 36 2.06 0.15 -13.64
N GLU A 37 3.08 -0.57 -14.12
CA GLU A 37 2.90 -1.86 -14.80
C GLU A 37 2.15 -2.86 -13.93
N LYS A 38 2.56 -3.01 -12.68
CA LYS A 38 1.89 -3.90 -11.72
C LYS A 38 0.44 -3.48 -11.45
N ALA A 39 0.19 -2.18 -11.29
CA ALA A 39 -1.15 -1.64 -11.13
C ALA A 39 -2.04 -1.92 -12.37
N GLN A 40 -1.49 -1.77 -13.58
CA GLN A 40 -2.18 -2.05 -14.84
C GLN A 40 -2.54 -3.55 -14.98
N ILE A 41 -1.69 -4.46 -14.49
CA ILE A 41 -2.01 -5.90 -14.47
C ILE A 41 -3.26 -6.16 -13.61
N ILE A 42 -3.33 -5.53 -12.42
CA ILE A 42 -4.49 -5.64 -11.54
C ILE A 42 -5.72 -5.01 -12.20
N GLU A 43 -5.59 -3.80 -12.72
CA GLU A 43 -6.65 -3.10 -13.43
C GLU A 43 -7.21 -3.95 -14.57
N GLY A 44 -6.34 -4.53 -15.42
CA GLY A 44 -6.74 -5.38 -16.53
C GLY A 44 -7.50 -6.65 -16.10
N ARG A 45 -7.20 -7.20 -14.91
CA ARG A 45 -7.95 -8.32 -14.36
C ARG A 45 -9.34 -7.91 -13.89
N ILE A 46 -9.46 -6.75 -13.25
CA ILE A 46 -10.75 -6.20 -12.80
C ILE A 46 -11.58 -5.72 -14.01
N LEU A 47 -10.96 -5.16 -15.04
CA LEU A 47 -11.63 -4.76 -16.28
C LEU A 47 -12.32 -5.95 -16.98
N LYS A 48 -11.74 -7.15 -16.92
CA LYS A 48 -12.39 -8.35 -17.43
C LYS A 48 -13.70 -8.67 -16.70
N LEU A 49 -13.76 -8.38 -15.40
CA LEU A 49 -15.00 -8.51 -14.63
C LEU A 49 -16.00 -7.40 -14.99
N LEU A 50 -15.51 -6.21 -15.35
CA LEU A 50 -16.36 -5.10 -15.80
C LEU A 50 -17.00 -5.37 -17.17
N GLN A 51 -16.30 -6.09 -18.04
CA GLN A 51 -16.80 -6.42 -19.41
C GLN A 51 -17.74 -7.63 -19.44
N ALA A 52 -18.00 -8.31 -18.34
CA ALA A 52 -18.95 -9.41 -18.27
C ALA A 52 -20.39 -8.91 -18.48
N GLU A 53 -21.26 -9.76 -19.04
CA GLU A 53 -22.61 -9.39 -19.50
C GLU A 53 -23.51 -8.85 -18.36
N ASP A 54 -23.35 -9.38 -17.13
CA ASP A 54 -24.06 -8.90 -15.93
C ASP A 54 -23.10 -8.26 -14.91
N SER A 55 -22.21 -7.41 -15.39
CA SER A 55 -21.19 -6.80 -14.56
C SER A 55 -21.80 -5.82 -13.56
N PRO A 56 -21.47 -5.95 -12.27
CA PRO A 56 -21.87 -4.95 -11.27
C PRO A 56 -21.04 -3.67 -11.30
N TYR A 57 -20.05 -3.57 -12.19
CA TYR A 57 -19.11 -2.45 -12.26
C TYR A 57 -19.58 -1.36 -13.22
N GLU A 58 -19.51 -0.10 -12.78
CA GLU A 58 -19.74 1.08 -13.62
C GLU A 58 -18.43 1.57 -14.25
N ARG A 59 -17.39 1.75 -13.42
CA ARG A 59 -16.08 2.24 -13.88
C ARG A 59 -14.95 1.90 -12.92
N LEU A 60 -13.73 1.98 -13.45
CA LEU A 60 -12.48 1.92 -12.69
C LEU A 60 -11.71 3.24 -12.85
N ILE A 61 -11.09 3.68 -11.77
CA ILE A 61 -10.19 4.83 -11.76
C ILE A 61 -8.89 4.37 -11.10
N MET A 62 -7.80 4.39 -11.84
CA MET A 62 -6.47 4.06 -11.34
C MET A 62 -5.65 5.33 -11.12
N ARG A 63 -4.89 5.36 -10.06
CA ARG A 63 -3.91 6.40 -9.76
C ARG A 63 -2.61 5.80 -9.24
N VAL A 64 -1.50 6.25 -9.84
CA VAL A 64 -0.13 5.99 -9.39
C VAL A 64 0.58 7.36 -9.33
N PRO A 65 1.23 7.71 -8.23
CA PRO A 65 1.25 7.05 -6.93
C PRO A 65 -0.09 7.13 -6.19
N GLY A 66 -0.30 6.24 -5.24
CA GLY A 66 -1.51 6.20 -4.40
C GLY A 66 -1.65 7.38 -3.45
N PHE A 67 -2.74 7.40 -2.68
CA PHE A 67 -2.97 8.44 -1.67
C PHE A 67 -2.29 8.11 -0.34
N GLY A 68 -1.88 9.14 0.40
CA GLY A 68 -1.53 9.04 1.82
C GLY A 68 -0.08 8.68 2.12
N LYS A 69 0.78 8.54 1.13
CA LYS A 69 2.23 8.48 1.29
C LYS A 69 2.86 9.76 0.76
N SER A 70 4.12 10.02 1.13
CA SER A 70 4.91 11.14 0.63
C SER A 70 4.84 11.22 -0.90
N ALA A 71 4.89 12.44 -1.46
CA ALA A 71 4.92 12.67 -2.90
C ALA A 71 6.08 11.94 -3.62
N THR A 72 7.08 11.48 -2.87
CA THR A 72 8.22 10.72 -3.38
C THR A 72 8.06 9.20 -3.28
N SER A 73 6.90 8.71 -2.80
CA SER A 73 6.64 7.28 -2.65
C SER A 73 5.99 6.71 -3.91
N TYR A 74 6.79 6.48 -4.94
CA TYR A 74 6.34 5.95 -6.24
C TYR A 74 5.93 4.47 -6.21
N ASN A 75 6.20 3.78 -5.12
CA ASN A 75 5.90 2.37 -4.95
C ASN A 75 4.46 2.08 -4.49
N SER A 76 3.54 3.02 -4.63
CA SER A 76 2.15 2.83 -4.20
C SER A 76 1.16 3.15 -5.31
N PHE A 77 0.00 2.50 -5.29
CA PHE A 77 -1.09 2.77 -6.21
C PHE A 77 -2.45 2.59 -5.53
N ILE A 78 -3.47 3.15 -6.14
CA ILE A 78 -4.86 2.96 -5.74
C ILE A 78 -5.72 2.77 -6.98
N ILE A 79 -6.63 1.80 -6.91
CA ILE A 79 -7.66 1.61 -7.91
C ILE A 79 -9.01 1.75 -7.21
N ILE A 80 -9.84 2.64 -7.71
CA ILE A 80 -11.20 2.88 -7.22
C ILE A 80 -12.14 2.15 -8.16
N ALA A 81 -12.85 1.16 -7.65
CA ALA A 81 -13.87 0.45 -8.39
C ALA A 81 -15.24 1.00 -7.99
N LEU A 82 -15.92 1.64 -8.93
CA LEU A 82 -17.28 2.09 -8.78
C LEU A 82 -18.21 1.02 -9.33
N LEU A 83 -19.21 0.68 -8.55
CA LEU A 83 -20.24 -0.29 -8.91
C LEU A 83 -21.50 0.46 -9.35
N ASP A 84 -22.31 -0.20 -10.15
CA ASP A 84 -23.61 0.32 -10.54
C ASP A 84 -24.51 0.56 -9.30
N GLN A 85 -25.54 1.34 -9.48
CA GLN A 85 -26.50 1.63 -8.40
C GLN A 85 -27.07 0.33 -7.83
N TRP A 86 -27.28 0.30 -6.52
CA TRP A 86 -27.75 -0.89 -5.81
C TRP A 86 -29.06 -1.49 -6.38
N LYS A 87 -29.86 -0.66 -7.04
CA LYS A 87 -31.12 -1.07 -7.71
C LYS A 87 -30.89 -1.89 -8.97
N ASN A 88 -29.74 -1.71 -9.64
CA ASN A 88 -29.42 -2.30 -10.92
C ASN A 88 -28.48 -3.50 -10.77
N ARG A 89 -28.06 -3.85 -9.57
CA ARG A 89 -27.13 -4.96 -9.34
C ARG A 89 -27.69 -5.95 -8.32
N GLU A 90 -27.46 -7.23 -8.58
CA GLU A 90 -27.87 -8.30 -7.67
C GLU A 90 -26.85 -8.52 -6.53
N LYS A 91 -25.57 -8.27 -6.81
CA LYS A 91 -24.47 -8.51 -5.86
C LYS A 91 -24.21 -7.28 -5.00
N SER A 92 -24.10 -7.48 -3.67
CA SER A 92 -23.67 -6.43 -2.77
C SER A 92 -22.17 -6.10 -2.96
N THR A 93 -21.75 -4.88 -2.56
CA THR A 93 -20.33 -4.48 -2.61
C THR A 93 -19.42 -5.49 -1.91
N GLN A 94 -19.86 -6.10 -0.81
CA GLN A 94 -19.07 -7.08 -0.06
C GLN A 94 -18.87 -8.39 -0.82
N VAL A 95 -19.84 -8.81 -1.64
CA VAL A 95 -19.71 -10.00 -2.49
C VAL A 95 -18.72 -9.73 -3.62
N VAL A 96 -18.91 -8.61 -4.33
CA VAL A 96 -18.02 -8.17 -5.42
C VAL A 96 -16.58 -8.00 -4.94
N LEU A 97 -16.40 -7.38 -3.76
CA LEU A 97 -15.09 -7.21 -3.15
C LEU A 97 -14.40 -8.56 -2.88
N ARG A 98 -15.14 -9.56 -2.38
CA ARG A 98 -14.59 -10.91 -2.17
C ARG A 98 -14.15 -11.58 -3.46
N GLU A 99 -14.92 -11.44 -4.54
CA GLU A 99 -14.54 -11.93 -5.86
C GLU A 99 -13.26 -11.24 -6.38
N ALA A 100 -13.13 -9.94 -6.13
CA ALA A 100 -11.96 -9.16 -6.49
C ALA A 100 -10.69 -9.58 -5.74
N ILE A 101 -10.78 -10.07 -4.49
CA ILE A 101 -9.61 -10.51 -3.70
C ILE A 101 -8.78 -11.51 -4.49
N GLY A 102 -9.40 -12.52 -5.09
CA GLY A 102 -8.71 -13.57 -5.84
C GLY A 102 -7.93 -13.02 -7.06
N GLN A 103 -8.43 -11.96 -7.68
CA GLN A 103 -7.79 -11.31 -8.83
C GLN A 103 -6.60 -10.42 -8.43
N VAL A 104 -6.68 -9.82 -7.25
CA VAL A 104 -5.71 -8.84 -6.76
C VAL A 104 -4.53 -9.51 -6.06
N VAL A 105 -4.80 -10.41 -5.11
CA VAL A 105 -3.77 -11.00 -4.24
C VAL A 105 -2.81 -11.94 -4.98
N THR A 106 -3.23 -12.45 -6.13
CA THR A 106 -2.42 -13.38 -6.94
C THR A 106 -1.42 -12.69 -7.87
N VAL A 107 -1.32 -11.36 -7.86
CA VAL A 107 -0.31 -10.66 -8.67
C VAL A 107 1.03 -10.68 -7.92
N PRO A 108 2.08 -11.29 -8.48
CA PRO A 108 3.37 -11.40 -7.82
C PRO A 108 4.04 -10.04 -7.66
N GLU A 109 4.90 -9.92 -6.65
CA GLU A 109 5.71 -8.73 -6.37
C GLU A 109 4.86 -7.47 -6.07
N THR A 110 3.60 -7.69 -5.70
CA THR A 110 2.70 -6.64 -5.26
C THR A 110 2.04 -7.02 -3.95
N PHE A 111 1.84 -6.02 -3.13
CA PHE A 111 1.05 -6.13 -1.92
C PHE A 111 -0.21 -5.30 -2.10
N ALA A 112 -1.30 -5.91 -2.53
CA ALA A 112 -2.52 -5.20 -2.87
C ALA A 112 -3.76 -5.87 -2.27
N PHE A 113 -4.71 -5.06 -1.80
CA PHE A 113 -5.96 -5.52 -1.19
C PHE A 113 -7.14 -4.65 -1.56
N PRO A 114 -8.29 -5.25 -1.86
CA PRO A 114 -9.54 -4.53 -1.93
C PRO A 114 -10.09 -4.27 -0.53
N ILE A 115 -10.52 -3.04 -0.28
CA ILE A 115 -11.13 -2.60 0.98
C ILE A 115 -12.43 -1.85 0.70
N SER A 116 -13.43 -2.00 1.57
CA SER A 116 -14.62 -1.18 1.53
C SER A 116 -14.38 0.12 2.31
N PRO A 117 -14.59 1.29 1.70
CA PRO A 117 -14.48 2.56 2.41
C PRO A 117 -15.61 2.69 3.44
N GLN A 118 -15.27 3.05 4.68
CA GLN A 118 -16.23 3.32 5.72
C GLN A 118 -16.73 4.78 5.67
N SER A 119 -18.00 5.02 5.95
CA SER A 119 -18.58 6.37 6.01
C SER A 119 -17.99 7.21 7.13
N ILE A 120 -17.74 6.57 8.26
CA ILE A 120 -17.19 7.22 9.45
C ILE A 120 -15.81 6.58 9.72
N ARG A 121 -14.76 7.39 9.69
CA ARG A 121 -13.43 6.97 10.12
C ARG A 121 -13.28 7.23 11.61
N VAL A 122 -13.26 6.16 12.41
CA VAL A 122 -13.02 6.27 13.86
C VAL A 122 -11.53 6.39 14.17
N SER A 123 -10.68 5.91 13.27
CA SER A 123 -9.23 5.94 13.44
C SER A 123 -8.54 6.18 12.09
N SER A 124 -7.41 6.88 12.11
CA SER A 124 -6.53 7.03 10.94
C SER A 124 -5.92 5.70 10.52
N TYR A 125 -5.92 4.71 11.39
CA TYR A 125 -5.38 3.38 11.16
C TYR A 125 -6.53 2.36 11.18
N ASN A 126 -6.76 1.72 10.05
CA ASN A 126 -7.84 0.73 9.88
C ASN A 126 -7.46 -0.68 10.38
N LYS A 127 -6.45 -0.81 11.24
CA LYS A 127 -6.03 -2.11 11.79
C LYS A 127 -6.60 -2.29 13.18
N PRO A 128 -7.29 -3.41 13.47
CA PRO A 128 -7.92 -3.64 14.77
C PRO A 128 -6.90 -3.88 15.90
N VAL A 129 -5.71 -4.35 15.54
CA VAL A 129 -4.61 -4.56 16.50
C VAL A 129 -3.42 -3.74 16.06
N GLN A 130 -2.93 -2.89 16.94
CA GLN A 130 -1.76 -2.05 16.73
C GLN A 130 -0.86 -2.16 17.96
N MET A 131 0.41 -2.35 17.71
CA MET A 131 1.43 -2.42 18.76
C MET A 131 2.56 -1.46 18.43
N VAL A 132 2.96 -0.67 19.40
CA VAL A 132 4.11 0.23 19.29
C VAL A 132 5.23 -0.32 20.14
N VAL A 133 6.39 -0.51 19.53
CA VAL A 133 7.59 -0.99 20.21
C VAL A 133 8.60 0.16 20.32
N TYR A 134 9.11 0.37 21.52
CA TYR A 134 10.11 1.37 21.81
C TYR A 134 11.44 0.70 22.09
N GLY A 135 12.54 1.28 21.66
CA GLY A 135 13.89 0.81 21.89
C GLY A 135 14.92 1.94 21.80
N THR A 136 16.14 1.66 22.23
CA THR A 136 17.23 2.62 22.26
C THR A 136 18.06 2.66 20.99
N SER A 137 18.04 1.58 20.19
CA SER A 137 18.72 1.49 18.89
C SER A 137 17.85 0.84 17.82
N TYR A 138 18.13 1.18 16.58
CA TYR A 138 17.42 0.58 15.43
C TYR A 138 17.73 -0.92 15.28
N GLU A 139 18.91 -1.37 15.63
CA GLU A 139 19.32 -2.77 15.57
C GLU A 139 18.54 -3.62 16.59
N GLU A 140 18.34 -3.08 17.78
CA GLU A 140 17.54 -3.72 18.83
C GLU A 140 16.06 -3.80 18.41
N LEU A 141 15.52 -2.69 17.92
CA LEU A 141 14.14 -2.64 17.42
C LEU A 141 13.89 -3.63 16.28
N GLU A 142 14.83 -3.75 15.35
CA GLU A 142 14.73 -4.72 14.24
C GLU A 142 14.69 -6.17 14.74
N LYS A 143 15.51 -6.49 15.71
CA LYS A 143 15.53 -7.84 16.31
C LYS A 143 14.21 -8.15 17.00
N ILE A 144 13.73 -7.24 17.86
CA ILE A 144 12.45 -7.39 18.56
C ILE A 144 11.29 -7.49 17.55
N GLN A 145 11.27 -6.65 16.53
CA GLN A 145 10.28 -6.68 15.47
C GLN A 145 10.25 -8.04 14.77
N ASN A 146 11.41 -8.57 14.36
CA ASN A 146 11.50 -9.83 13.65
C ASN A 146 11.02 -11.00 14.54
N ASP A 147 11.32 -10.97 15.82
CA ASP A 147 10.85 -11.98 16.78
C ASP A 147 9.33 -11.91 16.94
N ILE A 148 8.77 -10.73 17.10
CA ILE A 148 7.32 -10.51 17.20
C ILE A 148 6.62 -10.96 15.91
N LEU A 149 7.10 -10.53 14.73
CA LEU A 149 6.51 -10.92 13.46
C LEU A 149 6.53 -12.43 13.25
N ARG A 150 7.61 -13.09 13.64
CA ARG A 150 7.74 -14.56 13.58
C ARG A 150 6.70 -15.25 14.43
N GLU A 151 6.46 -14.79 15.67
CA GLU A 151 5.45 -15.37 16.56
C GLU A 151 4.02 -15.08 16.06
N LEU A 152 3.73 -13.85 15.65
CA LEU A 152 2.41 -13.49 15.16
C LEU A 152 2.02 -14.26 13.89
N ARG A 153 2.96 -14.53 12.98
CA ARG A 153 2.71 -15.31 11.75
C ARG A 153 2.32 -16.76 12.00
N LYS A 154 2.60 -17.30 13.18
CA LYS A 154 2.14 -18.63 13.59
C LYS A 154 0.64 -18.67 13.90
N ASN A 155 0.04 -17.53 14.20
CA ASN A 155 -1.38 -17.44 14.53
C ASN A 155 -2.23 -17.37 13.26
N ARG A 156 -3.00 -18.42 12.99
CA ARG A 156 -3.86 -18.52 11.79
C ARG A 156 -5.01 -17.49 11.76
N ASN A 157 -5.33 -16.88 12.88
CA ASN A 157 -6.39 -15.86 12.97
C ASN A 157 -5.88 -14.44 12.69
N MET A 158 -4.56 -14.26 12.49
CA MET A 158 -3.97 -12.97 12.18
C MET A 158 -3.60 -12.90 10.70
N PHE A 159 -4.16 -11.92 10.02
CA PHE A 159 -3.89 -11.63 8.61
C PHE A 159 -3.27 -10.24 8.48
N ARG A 160 -2.42 -10.02 7.48
CA ARG A 160 -1.80 -8.72 7.18
C ARG A 160 -1.00 -8.15 8.35
N ILE A 161 -0.05 -8.94 8.83
CA ILE A 161 0.89 -8.48 9.84
C ILE A 161 1.95 -7.65 9.12
N GLU A 162 1.99 -6.35 9.39
CA GLU A 162 2.88 -5.38 8.77
C GLU A 162 3.64 -4.62 9.85
N SER A 163 4.84 -4.18 9.53
CA SER A 163 5.63 -3.26 10.33
C SER A 163 5.93 -2.00 9.54
N ASP A 164 5.98 -0.88 10.24
CA ASP A 164 6.34 0.41 9.64
C ASP A 164 7.86 0.54 9.42
N TYR A 165 8.66 -0.30 10.08
CA TYR A 165 10.10 -0.31 9.91
C TYR A 165 10.51 -1.38 8.90
N THR A 166 11.06 -0.94 7.78
CA THR A 166 11.62 -1.80 6.73
C THR A 166 12.98 -1.27 6.28
N LYS A 167 13.98 -2.14 6.18
CA LYS A 167 15.34 -1.82 5.68
C LYS A 167 15.50 -2.01 4.18
N ASN A 168 14.46 -1.86 3.40
CA ASN A 168 14.46 -2.31 2.00
C ASN A 168 14.78 -1.21 0.99
N LYS A 169 15.05 0.03 1.44
CA LYS A 169 15.38 1.12 0.52
C LYS A 169 16.87 1.08 0.18
N PRO A 170 17.25 0.75 -1.06
CA PRO A 170 18.64 0.79 -1.46
C PRO A 170 19.14 2.23 -1.44
N GLU A 171 20.30 2.44 -0.82
CA GLU A 171 20.98 3.73 -0.77
C GLU A 171 22.31 3.62 -1.50
N VAL A 172 22.61 4.62 -2.32
CA VAL A 172 23.93 4.80 -2.91
C VAL A 172 24.69 5.83 -2.10
N LYS A 173 25.68 5.38 -1.32
CA LYS A 173 26.56 6.27 -0.57
C LYS A 173 27.78 6.61 -1.39
N LEU A 174 27.93 7.88 -1.79
CA LEU A 174 29.09 8.40 -2.48
C LEU A 174 30.14 8.85 -1.45
N ILE A 175 31.31 8.23 -1.46
CA ILE A 175 32.43 8.56 -0.59
C ILE A 175 33.53 9.23 -1.44
N THR A 176 33.70 10.52 -1.26
CA THR A 176 34.72 11.30 -1.99
C THR A 176 36.10 11.05 -1.40
N ASN A 177 37.07 10.71 -2.24
CA ASN A 177 38.47 10.65 -1.82
C ASN A 177 39.06 12.07 -1.78
N LYS A 178 39.15 12.62 -0.57
CA LYS A 178 39.60 14.01 -0.34
C LYS A 178 41.03 14.26 -0.82
N ASN A 179 41.94 13.30 -0.64
CA ASN A 179 43.34 13.46 -1.02
C ASN A 179 43.46 13.58 -2.55
N ARG A 180 42.77 12.66 -3.28
CA ARG A 180 42.77 12.67 -4.74
C ARG A 180 42.08 13.91 -5.32
N ALA A 181 41.03 14.40 -4.67
CA ALA A 181 40.37 15.64 -5.08
C ALA A 181 41.32 16.85 -4.94
N ASN A 182 42.06 16.95 -3.84
CA ASN A 182 43.08 17.99 -3.63
C ASN A 182 44.23 17.90 -4.65
N ASP A 183 44.71 16.69 -4.93
CA ASP A 183 45.79 16.48 -5.92
C ASP A 183 45.38 16.92 -7.32
N LEU A 184 44.09 16.80 -7.62
CA LEU A 184 43.49 17.21 -8.92
C LEU A 184 43.02 18.68 -8.91
N GLY A 185 43.19 19.42 -7.80
CA GLY A 185 42.73 20.79 -7.68
C GLY A 185 41.21 20.98 -7.67
N VAL A 186 40.45 19.92 -7.40
CA VAL A 186 38.98 19.94 -7.38
C VAL A 186 38.46 20.09 -5.96
N SER A 187 37.70 21.14 -5.67
CA SER A 187 37.10 21.31 -4.37
C SER A 187 35.97 20.31 -4.12
N ILE A 188 35.82 19.87 -2.88
CA ILE A 188 34.72 18.98 -2.47
C ILE A 188 33.37 19.65 -2.69
N GLU A 189 33.31 20.98 -2.54
CA GLU A 189 32.11 21.76 -2.81
C GLU A 189 31.68 21.65 -4.28
N ASN A 190 32.62 21.75 -5.22
CA ASN A 190 32.34 21.61 -6.64
C ASN A 190 31.86 20.18 -6.99
N ILE A 191 32.43 19.16 -6.36
CA ILE A 191 31.96 17.77 -6.50
C ILE A 191 30.53 17.66 -5.99
N GLY A 192 30.23 18.23 -4.82
CA GLY A 192 28.88 18.22 -4.25
C GLY A 192 27.85 18.93 -5.16
N ARG A 193 28.17 20.13 -5.65
CA ARG A 193 27.28 20.88 -6.57
C ARG A 193 27.04 20.16 -7.87
N THR A 194 28.08 19.55 -8.44
CA THR A 194 27.95 18.78 -9.67
C THR A 194 27.03 17.57 -9.48
N LEU A 195 27.20 16.84 -8.39
CA LEU A 195 26.34 15.70 -8.07
C LEU A 195 24.90 16.13 -7.80
N GLU A 196 24.70 17.22 -7.06
CA GLU A 196 23.38 17.80 -6.82
C GLU A 196 22.69 18.17 -8.15
N THR A 197 23.39 18.87 -9.02
CA THR A 197 22.86 19.26 -10.34
C THR A 197 22.51 18.05 -11.18
N LEU A 198 23.38 17.05 -11.26
CA LEU A 198 23.13 15.83 -12.03
C LEU A 198 21.97 15.00 -11.46
N SER A 199 21.82 14.96 -10.13
CA SER A 199 20.73 14.24 -9.49
C SER A 199 19.38 14.97 -9.64
N LEU A 200 19.36 16.29 -9.57
CA LEU A 200 18.13 17.09 -9.67
C LEU A 200 17.61 17.23 -11.11
N ILE A 201 18.47 17.15 -12.12
CA ILE A 201 18.04 17.22 -13.54
C ILE A 201 17.19 16.01 -13.94
N HIS A 202 17.37 14.87 -13.28
CA HIS A 202 16.61 13.64 -13.55
C HIS A 202 15.36 13.47 -12.68
N ILE A 203 15.12 14.36 -11.76
CA ILE A 203 13.93 14.37 -10.91
C ILE A 203 12.93 15.40 -11.41
#